data_e9ebbb63c09904640a84b37de67af5d3
#
_entry.id   e9ebbb63c09904640a84b37de67af5d3
#
_cell.length_a   1.000
_cell.length_b   1.000
_cell.length_c   1.000
_cell.angle_alpha   90.00
_cell.angle_beta   90.00
_cell.angle_gamma   90.00
#
_symmetry.space_group_name_H-M   'P 1'
#
loop_
_entity.id
_entity.type
_entity.pdbx_description
1 polymer ?
#
loop_
_entity_poly.entity_id
_entity_poly.type
_entity_poly.pdbx_seq_one_letter_code
_entity_poly.pdbx_strand_id
1 'polypeptide(L)'
;MINKLRIAILSLTALASSTAFAQEKKDIFNPVNTSVTSQTIAPDARSAGMGDVGAATDPDVNSQYWNPAKYPFNISRAGVSLNYTPWLRQLVSDNDLAYLACYYRIGDYSAVSASLRYFSLGEVPMTDGSNMPINPY
;
A
#
# COMPACT_ATOMS: atom_id res chain seq x y z
N MET A 1 -40.68 7.87 36.28
CA MET A 1 -39.29 7.80 35.75
C MET A 1 -38.93 6.45 35.14
N ILE A 2 -39.31 5.34 35.74
CA ILE A 2 -38.94 3.98 35.32
C ILE A 2 -39.45 3.61 33.91
N ASN A 3 -40.62 4.07 33.50
CA ASN A 3 -41.19 3.75 32.18
C ASN A 3 -40.44 4.44 31.02
N LYS A 4 -39.94 5.66 31.22
CA LYS A 4 -39.14 6.37 30.21
C LYS A 4 -37.77 5.70 29.97
N LEU A 5 -37.16 5.18 31.04
CA LEU A 5 -35.92 4.45 30.98
C LEU A 5 -36.09 3.10 30.26
N ARG A 6 -37.18 2.39 30.51
CA ARG A 6 -37.51 1.11 29.82
C ARG A 6 -37.74 1.31 28.32
N ILE A 7 -38.42 2.38 27.93
CA ILE A 7 -38.66 2.71 26.53
C ILE A 7 -37.30 3.09 25.84
N ALA A 8 -36.43 3.84 26.50
CA ALA A 8 -35.13 4.18 25.97
C ALA A 8 -34.22 2.95 25.75
N ILE A 9 -34.26 1.99 26.69
CA ILE A 9 -33.48 0.75 26.57
C ILE A 9 -34.05 -0.14 25.44
N LEU A 10 -35.35 -0.24 25.31
CA LEU A 10 -36.02 -1.01 24.23
C LEU A 10 -35.75 -0.39 22.84
N SER A 11 -35.72 0.95 22.72
CA SER A 11 -35.38 1.61 21.45
C SER A 11 -33.91 1.42 21.08
N LEU A 12 -33.01 1.42 22.05
CA LEU A 12 -31.57 1.21 21.82
C LEU A 12 -31.26 -0.23 21.38
N THR A 13 -31.97 -1.23 21.97
CA THR A 13 -31.81 -2.64 21.54
C THR A 13 -32.42 -2.90 20.16
N ALA A 14 -33.51 -2.24 19.80
CA ALA A 14 -34.10 -2.33 18.46
C ALA A 14 -33.18 -1.71 17.37
N LEU A 15 -32.47 -0.62 17.67
CA LEU A 15 -31.47 -0.05 16.75
C LEU A 15 -30.26 -0.98 16.58
N ALA A 16 -29.79 -1.62 17.63
CA ALA A 16 -28.65 -2.53 17.57
C ALA A 16 -28.96 -3.81 16.78
N SER A 17 -30.20 -4.28 16.74
CA SER A 17 -30.60 -5.48 15.99
C SER A 17 -30.73 -5.23 14.48
N SER A 18 -30.94 -3.99 14.02
CA SER A 18 -31.07 -3.68 12.60
C SER A 18 -29.75 -3.71 11.85
N THR A 19 -28.61 -3.62 12.55
CA THR A 19 -27.29 -3.69 11.92
C THR A 19 -26.78 -5.11 11.67
N ALA A 20 -27.40 -6.12 12.32
CA ALA A 20 -26.98 -7.52 12.19
C ALA A 20 -27.40 -8.19 10.88
N PHE A 21 -28.36 -7.64 10.15
CA PHE A 21 -28.83 -8.20 8.87
C PHE A 21 -28.15 -7.62 7.62
N ALA A 22 -27.24 -6.67 7.79
CA ALA A 22 -26.58 -6.00 6.67
C ALA A 22 -25.32 -6.71 6.16
N GLN A 23 -24.93 -7.86 6.71
CA GLN A 23 -23.79 -8.63 6.29
C GLN A 23 -24.20 -9.98 5.69
N GLU A 24 -24.99 -9.97 4.64
CA GLU A 24 -24.98 -11.08 3.71
C GLU A 24 -23.65 -10.98 2.93
N LYS A 25 -22.65 -11.69 3.45
CA LYS A 25 -21.36 -11.86 2.82
C LYS A 25 -21.56 -12.67 1.54
N LYS A 26 -21.93 -11.97 0.48
CA LYS A 26 -21.85 -12.51 -0.86
C LYS A 26 -20.36 -12.64 -1.14
N ASP A 27 -19.85 -13.87 -1.03
CA ASP A 27 -18.49 -14.20 -1.46
C ASP A 27 -18.42 -14.00 -2.98
N ILE A 28 -18.40 -12.75 -3.39
CA ILE A 28 -17.98 -12.39 -4.74
C ILE A 28 -16.48 -12.50 -4.70
N PHE A 29 -15.97 -13.68 -5.05
CA PHE A 29 -14.57 -13.88 -5.44
C PHE A 29 -14.31 -13.07 -6.70
N ASN A 30 -14.22 -11.78 -6.57
CA ASN A 30 -13.66 -10.88 -7.53
C ASN A 30 -12.58 -10.10 -6.80
N PRO A 31 -11.34 -10.64 -6.73
CA PRO A 31 -10.25 -9.84 -6.27
C PRO A 31 -10.20 -8.61 -7.20
N VAL A 32 -10.34 -7.43 -6.62
CA VAL A 32 -10.12 -6.20 -7.36
C VAL A 32 -8.65 -6.22 -7.75
N ASN A 33 -8.35 -6.80 -8.90
CA ASN A 33 -7.03 -6.71 -9.50
C ASN A 33 -6.84 -5.26 -9.91
N THR A 34 -6.10 -4.52 -9.10
CA THR A 34 -5.60 -3.22 -9.52
C THR A 34 -4.73 -3.45 -10.75
N SER A 35 -4.96 -2.68 -11.81
CA SER A 35 -4.23 -2.80 -13.07
C SER A 35 -2.71 -2.59 -12.93
N VAL A 36 -2.24 -2.12 -11.77
CA VAL A 36 -0.83 -1.88 -11.46
C VAL A 36 -0.46 -2.60 -10.16
N THR A 37 -0.31 -3.92 -10.25
CA THR A 37 0.07 -4.78 -9.12
C THR A 37 1.45 -4.43 -8.53
N SER A 38 2.34 -3.85 -9.34
CA SER A 38 3.65 -3.39 -8.86
C SER A 38 3.56 -2.34 -7.74
N GLN A 39 2.46 -1.60 -7.64
CA GLN A 39 2.27 -0.63 -6.57
C GLN A 39 2.00 -1.26 -5.19
N THR A 40 1.67 -2.54 -5.14
CA THR A 40 1.46 -3.25 -3.86
C THR A 40 2.77 -3.73 -3.23
N ILE A 41 3.88 -3.71 -3.98
CA ILE A 41 5.18 -4.17 -3.50
C ILE A 41 5.80 -3.08 -2.61
N ALA A 42 6.25 -3.42 -1.41
CA ALA A 42 6.99 -2.50 -0.55
C ALA A 42 8.27 -2.01 -1.25
N PRO A 43 8.48 -0.70 -1.40
CA PRO A 43 9.61 -0.18 -2.15
C PRO A 43 10.92 -0.17 -1.37
N ASP A 44 10.87 -0.35 -0.06
CA ASP A 44 12.01 -0.29 0.82
C ASP A 44 12.25 -1.61 1.56
N ALA A 45 13.53 -1.96 1.73
CA ALA A 45 13.96 -3.22 2.33
C ALA A 45 13.52 -3.37 3.81
N ARG A 46 13.38 -2.26 4.54
CA ARG A 46 12.94 -2.29 5.94
C ARG A 46 11.50 -2.77 6.03
N SER A 47 10.59 -2.14 5.30
CA SER A 47 9.15 -2.49 5.31
C SER A 47 8.92 -3.89 4.73
N ALA A 48 9.62 -4.25 3.66
CA ALA A 48 9.56 -5.58 3.09
C ALA A 48 10.03 -6.67 4.10
N GLY A 49 11.12 -6.40 4.81
CA GLY A 49 11.62 -7.32 5.85
C GLY A 49 10.71 -7.45 7.08
N MET A 50 9.83 -6.48 7.32
CA MET A 50 8.83 -6.50 8.39
C MET A 50 7.48 -7.08 7.96
N GLY A 51 7.37 -7.62 6.73
CA GLY A 51 6.11 -8.16 6.20
C GLY A 51 5.18 -7.09 5.64
N ASP A 52 5.72 -6.15 4.89
CA ASP A 52 5.00 -5.06 4.21
C ASP A 52 4.22 -4.15 5.17
N VAL A 53 4.84 -3.80 6.29
CA VAL A 53 4.29 -2.85 7.27
C VAL A 53 5.09 -1.56 7.28
N GLY A 54 4.40 -0.42 7.26
CA GLY A 54 5.06 0.89 7.21
C GLY A 54 4.17 2.05 7.63
N ALA A 55 2.84 1.88 7.62
CA ALA A 55 1.90 2.97 7.90
C ALA A 55 2.00 3.51 9.34
N ALA A 56 2.16 2.63 10.32
CA ALA A 56 2.20 2.94 11.75
C ALA A 56 3.58 2.76 12.40
N THR A 57 4.63 2.52 11.61
CA THR A 57 6.02 2.46 12.10
C THR A 57 6.57 3.85 12.37
N ASP A 58 7.72 3.93 13.04
CA ASP A 58 8.42 5.19 13.25
C ASP A 58 8.68 5.93 11.93
N PRO A 59 8.67 7.27 11.94
CA PRO A 59 8.97 8.08 10.77
C PRO A 59 10.36 7.77 10.20
N ASP A 60 10.45 7.58 8.90
CA ASP A 60 11.69 7.39 8.17
C ASP A 60 11.64 8.08 6.80
N VAL A 61 12.72 7.97 6.03
CA VAL A 61 12.83 8.61 4.70
C VAL A 61 11.85 7.99 3.70
N ASN A 62 11.51 6.71 3.86
CA ASN A 62 10.62 5.97 2.97
C ASN A 62 9.13 6.12 3.32
N SER A 63 8.80 6.94 4.30
CA SER A 63 7.42 7.19 4.74
C SER A 63 6.49 7.72 3.65
N GLN A 64 7.02 8.24 2.56
CA GLN A 64 6.24 8.73 1.41
C GLN A 64 5.28 7.68 0.83
N TYR A 65 5.72 6.44 0.77
CA TYR A 65 4.90 5.36 0.23
C TYR A 65 3.76 4.94 1.17
N TRP A 66 4.07 4.90 2.47
CA TRP A 66 3.17 4.36 3.48
C TRP A 66 2.26 5.43 4.10
N ASN A 67 2.85 6.49 4.60
CA ASN A 67 2.17 7.57 5.29
C ASN A 67 3.04 8.83 5.33
N PRO A 68 2.90 9.74 4.37
CA PRO A 68 3.70 10.97 4.31
C PRO A 68 3.44 11.92 5.47
N ALA A 69 2.32 11.78 6.19
CA ALA A 69 2.02 12.59 7.36
C ALA A 69 2.99 12.37 8.54
N LYS A 70 3.85 11.35 8.47
CA LYS A 70 4.88 11.07 9.48
C LYS A 70 6.10 11.99 9.39
N TYR A 71 6.37 12.63 8.26
CA TYR A 71 7.57 13.43 8.05
C TYR A 71 7.79 14.58 9.04
N PRO A 72 6.77 15.34 9.49
CA PRO A 72 6.96 16.37 10.50
C PRO A 72 7.50 15.83 11.82
N PHE A 73 7.24 14.56 12.13
CA PHE A 73 7.66 13.89 13.36
C PHE A 73 9.01 13.17 13.24
N ASN A 74 9.67 13.25 12.10
CA ASN A 74 10.98 12.64 11.92
C ASN A 74 12.05 13.39 12.74
N ILE A 75 13.01 12.67 13.30
CA ILE A 75 14.12 13.23 14.07
C ILE A 75 14.99 14.12 13.18
N SER A 76 15.28 13.68 11.97
CA SER A 76 16.08 14.42 11.01
C SER A 76 15.26 15.48 10.30
N ARG A 77 15.88 16.63 10.01
CA ARG A 77 15.22 17.72 9.30
C ARG A 77 15.06 17.46 7.80
N ALA A 78 15.96 16.68 7.22
CA ALA A 78 15.93 16.28 5.83
C ALA A 78 16.47 14.88 5.66
N GLY A 79 16.07 14.21 4.59
CA GLY A 79 16.59 12.90 4.24
C GLY A 79 16.37 12.57 2.77
N VAL A 80 17.25 11.73 2.25
CA VAL A 80 17.16 11.14 0.92
C VAL A 80 17.46 9.66 1.05
N SER A 81 16.70 8.81 0.38
CA SER A 81 16.96 7.38 0.30
C SER A 81 16.83 6.88 -1.12
N LEU A 82 17.69 5.94 -1.48
CA LEU A 82 17.62 5.21 -2.74
C LEU A 82 17.55 3.72 -2.40
N ASN A 83 16.50 3.07 -2.84
CA ASN A 83 16.29 1.65 -2.69
C ASN A 83 16.29 1.00 -4.07
N TYR A 84 16.99 -0.11 -4.20
CA TYR A 84 17.01 -0.92 -5.41
C TYR A 84 16.76 -2.38 -5.02
N THR A 85 15.73 -2.96 -5.58
CA THR A 85 15.32 -4.33 -5.28
C THR A 85 15.19 -5.11 -6.58
N PRO A 86 16.10 -6.02 -6.86
CA PRO A 86 15.94 -6.98 -7.95
C PRO A 86 14.80 -7.93 -7.59
N TRP A 87 13.74 -7.91 -8.38
CA TRP A 87 12.53 -8.68 -8.11
C TRP A 87 12.52 -9.94 -8.98
N LEU A 88 12.44 -11.12 -8.32
CA LEU A 88 12.32 -12.43 -8.99
C LEU A 88 13.44 -12.78 -10.01
N ARG A 89 14.66 -12.25 -9.85
CA ARG A 89 15.78 -12.51 -10.77
C ARG A 89 16.07 -13.99 -11.09
N GLN A 90 15.67 -14.90 -10.22
CA GLN A 90 15.83 -16.33 -10.46
C GLN A 90 14.79 -16.90 -11.44
N LEU A 91 13.68 -16.22 -11.65
CA LEU A 91 12.60 -16.63 -12.54
C LEU A 91 12.57 -15.80 -13.83
N VAL A 92 12.82 -14.48 -13.70
CA VAL A 92 12.81 -13.54 -14.84
C VAL A 92 13.97 -12.56 -14.62
N SER A 93 14.89 -12.49 -15.56
CA SER A 93 16.17 -11.80 -15.41
C SER A 93 16.07 -10.27 -15.36
N ASP A 94 14.94 -9.68 -15.77
CA ASP A 94 14.84 -8.23 -16.07
C ASP A 94 13.81 -7.49 -15.21
N ASN A 95 13.36 -8.08 -14.09
CA ASN A 95 12.42 -7.43 -13.18
C ASN A 95 13.18 -6.64 -12.11
N ASP A 96 13.14 -5.33 -12.21
CA ASP A 96 13.82 -4.43 -11.30
C ASP A 96 12.85 -3.39 -10.71
N LEU A 97 12.98 -3.14 -9.42
CA LEU A 97 12.30 -2.08 -8.69
C LEU A 97 13.33 -1.09 -8.16
N ALA A 98 13.24 0.16 -8.55
CA ALA A 98 14.00 1.25 -7.97
C ALA A 98 13.05 2.28 -7.33
N TYR A 99 13.43 2.78 -6.18
CA TYR A 99 12.65 3.76 -5.44
C TYR A 99 13.56 4.81 -4.81
N LEU A 100 13.32 6.07 -5.19
CA LEU A 100 13.98 7.24 -4.64
C LEU A 100 12.95 8.01 -3.81
N ALA A 101 13.29 8.37 -2.58
CA ALA A 101 12.48 9.24 -1.74
C ALA A 101 13.32 10.34 -1.13
N CYS A 102 12.72 11.52 -0.99
CA CYS A 102 13.32 12.64 -0.28
C CYS A 102 12.27 13.42 0.48
N TYR A 103 12.69 14.06 1.57
CA TYR A 103 11.83 14.96 2.32
C TYR A 103 12.65 16.09 2.94
N TYR A 104 11.96 17.18 3.23
CA TYR A 104 12.49 18.31 3.98
C TYR A 104 11.41 18.85 4.94
N ARG A 105 11.72 18.90 6.24
CA ARG A 105 10.85 19.44 7.26
C ARG A 105 11.01 20.95 7.32
N ILE A 106 9.94 21.70 7.07
CA ILE A 106 9.93 23.15 7.07
C ILE A 106 9.68 23.67 8.48
N GLY A 107 8.78 23.05 9.22
CA GLY A 107 8.38 23.44 10.56
C GLY A 107 8.07 22.24 11.45
N ASP A 108 7.48 22.48 12.61
CA ASP A 108 7.16 21.42 13.56
C ASP A 108 6.02 20.51 13.09
N TYR A 109 5.14 21.01 12.23
CA TYR A 109 3.98 20.29 11.72
C TYR A 109 3.90 20.23 10.19
N SER A 110 4.97 20.68 9.50
CA SER A 110 4.95 20.74 8.05
C SER A 110 6.23 20.21 7.42
N ALA A 111 6.09 19.42 6.38
CA ALA A 111 7.19 18.90 5.59
C ALA A 111 6.80 18.86 4.11
N VAL A 112 7.79 18.94 3.23
CA VAL A 112 7.67 18.70 1.80
C VAL A 112 8.40 17.42 1.49
N SER A 113 7.81 16.59 0.64
CA SER A 113 8.41 15.33 0.24
C SER A 113 8.12 15.02 -1.23
N ALA A 114 9.01 14.25 -1.84
CA ALA A 114 8.86 13.75 -3.19
C ALA A 114 9.40 12.33 -3.28
N SER A 115 8.84 11.53 -4.17
CA SER A 115 9.38 10.21 -4.48
C SER A 115 9.25 9.89 -5.96
N LEU A 116 10.16 9.06 -6.43
CA LEU A 116 10.14 8.49 -7.77
C LEU A 116 10.26 6.99 -7.66
N ARG A 117 9.37 6.27 -8.34
CA ARG A 117 9.38 4.82 -8.40
C ARG A 117 9.52 4.36 -9.86
N TYR A 118 10.47 3.50 -10.09
CA TYR A 118 10.66 2.81 -11.36
C TYR A 118 10.44 1.32 -11.17
N PHE A 119 9.66 0.72 -12.04
CA PHE A 119 9.43 -0.72 -12.06
C PHE A 119 9.51 -1.24 -13.49
N SER A 120 10.39 -2.22 -13.72
CA SER A 120 10.50 -2.94 -14.98
C SER A 120 9.93 -4.34 -14.83
N LEU A 121 9.10 -4.76 -15.78
CA LEU A 121 8.56 -6.13 -15.87
C LEU A 121 9.41 -7.03 -16.77
N GLY A 122 10.52 -6.48 -17.33
CA GLY A 122 11.30 -7.19 -18.31
C GLY A 122 10.58 -7.35 -19.66
N GLU A 123 11.15 -8.13 -20.54
CA GLU A 123 10.54 -8.48 -21.84
C GLU A 123 9.52 -9.61 -21.64
N VAL A 124 8.27 -9.36 -21.98
CA VAL A 124 7.23 -10.39 -22.05
C VAL A 124 7.15 -10.84 -23.50
N PRO A 125 7.70 -12.03 -23.86
CA PRO A 125 7.57 -12.53 -25.21
C PRO A 125 6.09 -12.79 -25.53
N MET A 126 5.59 -12.14 -26.56
CA MET A 126 4.26 -12.47 -27.08
C MET A 126 4.33 -13.83 -27.77
N THR A 127 3.50 -14.75 -27.33
CA THR A 127 3.37 -16.06 -27.93
C THR A 127 2.07 -16.15 -28.74
N ASP A 128 2.12 -16.76 -29.90
CA ASP A 128 0.96 -17.12 -30.70
C ASP A 128 0.16 -18.24 -30.02
N GLY A 129 -1.09 -18.45 -30.46
CA GLY A 129 -1.95 -19.53 -29.97
C GLY A 129 -1.35 -20.96 -30.14
N SER A 130 -0.25 -21.08 -30.84
CA SER A 130 0.59 -22.28 -30.96
C SER A 130 1.77 -22.34 -30.02
N ASN A 131 1.83 -21.43 -29.05
CA ASN A 131 2.92 -21.26 -28.05
C ASN A 131 4.30 -20.96 -28.71
N MET A 132 4.31 -20.45 -29.93
CA MET A 132 5.54 -19.96 -30.57
C MET A 132 5.72 -18.48 -30.31
N PRO A 133 6.96 -18.02 -30.01
CA PRO A 133 7.21 -16.60 -29.82
C PRO A 133 6.95 -15.86 -31.12
N ILE A 134 6.06 -14.89 -31.10
CA ILE A 134 5.89 -13.95 -32.20
C ILE A 134 7.07 -12.99 -32.10
N ASN A 135 8.08 -13.26 -32.91
CA ASN A 135 9.19 -12.31 -33.03
C ASN A 135 8.76 -11.18 -33.99
N PRO A 136 8.53 -9.94 -33.49
CA PRO A 136 8.11 -8.85 -34.36
C PRO A 136 9.25 -8.33 -35.25
N TYR A 137 10.52 -8.74 -35.03
CA TYR A 137 11.67 -8.44 -35.89
C TYR A 137 12.85 -9.40 -35.66
#